data_d381ffd32471933a08299724d2bf1823
#
_entry.id   d381ffd32471933a08299724d2bf1823
#
_cell.length_a   1.000
_cell.length_b   1.000
_cell.length_c   1.000
_cell.angle_alpha   90.00
_cell.angle_beta   90.00
_cell.angle_gamma   90.00
#
_symmetry.space_group_name_H-M   'P 1'
#
loop_
_entity.id
_entity.type
_entity.pdbx_description
1 polymer ?
#
loop_
_entity_poly.entity_id
_entity_poly.type
_entity_poly.pdbx_seq_one_letter_code
_entity_poly.pdbx_strand_id
1 'polypeptide(L)'
;ALYGATFYDVILKDLIPMIDRTFRTKTDREHRAMAGLSWGGHQTFNTVLPHLDKFSYIGSFSGGIFGLDMKTCFNGVFADADKFNKKVNYFFLGCGTEEQMGTKKMVDSLRKLGIEVDYYESQGTAHEWLTWRRCLKEFVPHLFKH
;
A
#
# COMPACT_ATOMS: atom_id res chain seq x y z
N ALA A 1 3.06 18.52 5.05
CA ALA A 1 3.36 18.11 3.68
C ALA A 1 4.84 17.75 3.47
N LEU A 2 5.76 18.32 4.24
CA LEU A 2 7.21 18.11 4.06
C LEU A 2 7.73 16.75 4.56
N TYR A 3 7.09 16.15 5.56
CA TYR A 3 7.54 14.87 6.12
C TYR A 3 7.31 13.66 5.20
N GLY A 4 6.33 13.70 4.30
CA GLY A 4 6.08 12.63 3.34
C GLY A 4 7.09 12.62 2.18
N ALA A 5 7.47 13.77 1.67
CA ALA A 5 8.38 13.88 0.53
C ALA A 5 9.79 13.37 0.84
N THR A 6 10.29 13.62 2.04
CA THR A 6 11.63 13.20 2.45
C THR A 6 11.71 11.68 2.64
N PHE A 7 10.63 11.03 3.11
CA PHE A 7 10.65 9.59 3.37
C PHE A 7 10.76 8.76 2.07
N TYR A 8 9.96 9.05 1.05
CA TYR A 8 10.04 8.28 -0.19
C TYR A 8 11.37 8.51 -0.92
N ASP A 9 11.98 9.69 -0.80
CA ASP A 9 13.31 9.94 -1.36
C ASP A 9 14.36 9.02 -0.72
N VAL A 10 14.35 8.87 0.61
CA VAL A 10 15.22 7.93 1.32
C VAL A 10 15.00 6.50 0.85
N ILE A 11 13.74 6.07 0.71
CA ILE A 11 13.44 4.72 0.21
C ILE A 11 13.98 4.51 -1.21
N LEU A 12 13.70 5.44 -2.13
CA LEU A 12 13.96 5.25 -3.55
C LEU A 12 15.41 5.54 -3.94
N LYS A 13 16.04 6.53 -3.30
CA LYS A 13 17.38 7.01 -3.69
C LYS A 13 18.51 6.42 -2.86
N ASP A 14 18.22 6.05 -1.60
CA ASP A 14 19.24 5.57 -0.68
C ASP A 14 19.04 4.09 -0.33
N LEU A 15 17.88 3.72 0.23
CA LEU A 15 17.67 2.39 0.81
C LEU A 15 17.62 1.29 -0.28
N ILE A 16 16.79 1.43 -1.29
CA ILE A 16 16.67 0.42 -2.36
C ILE A 16 18.04 0.22 -3.05
N PRO A 17 18.73 1.28 -3.54
CA PRO A 17 20.04 1.10 -4.17
C PRO A 17 21.09 0.51 -3.21
N MET A 18 21.06 0.85 -1.93
CA MET A 18 22.00 0.29 -0.94
C MET A 18 21.75 -1.21 -0.74
N ILE A 19 20.51 -1.63 -0.56
CA ILE A 19 20.13 -3.04 -0.38
C ILE A 19 20.47 -3.84 -1.64
N ASP A 20 20.10 -3.35 -2.81
CA ASP A 20 20.33 -4.04 -4.07
C ASP A 20 21.83 -4.19 -4.42
N ARG A 21 22.68 -3.29 -3.94
CA ARG A 21 24.15 -3.43 -4.07
C ARG A 21 24.80 -4.33 -3.02
N THR A 22 24.19 -4.42 -1.83
CA THR A 22 24.81 -5.09 -0.67
C THR A 22 24.39 -6.55 -0.56
N PHE A 23 23.18 -6.86 -0.94
CA PHE A 23 22.56 -8.19 -0.77
C PHE A 23 22.18 -8.80 -2.11
N ARG A 24 22.03 -10.12 -2.14
CA ARG A 24 21.55 -10.86 -3.32
C ARG A 24 20.03 -10.74 -3.41
N THR A 25 19.56 -9.60 -3.90
CA THR A 25 18.14 -9.31 -4.11
C THR A 25 17.74 -9.55 -5.56
N LYS A 26 16.46 -9.81 -5.78
CA LYS A 26 15.82 -9.64 -7.08
C LYS A 26 15.40 -8.17 -7.20
N THR A 27 15.97 -7.45 -8.16
CA THR A 27 15.89 -5.99 -8.20
C THR A 27 14.72 -5.45 -9.02
N ASP A 28 14.00 -6.33 -9.71
CA ASP A 28 12.85 -5.96 -10.52
C ASP A 28 11.60 -5.66 -9.67
N ARG A 29 10.65 -4.95 -10.26
CA ARG A 29 9.42 -4.53 -9.59
C ARG A 29 8.54 -5.71 -9.14
N GLU A 30 8.58 -6.83 -9.86
CA GLU A 30 7.77 -8.03 -9.59
C GLU A 30 8.20 -8.73 -8.28
N HIS A 31 9.39 -8.41 -7.80
CA HIS A 31 9.92 -8.91 -6.53
C HIS A 31 10.05 -7.82 -5.46
N ARG A 32 9.31 -6.70 -5.63
CA ARG A 32 9.35 -5.61 -4.64
C ARG A 32 7.95 -5.28 -4.14
N ALA A 33 7.80 -5.39 -2.82
CA ALA A 33 6.60 -5.06 -2.07
C ALA A 33 6.89 -3.91 -1.10
N MET A 34 5.88 -3.12 -0.81
CA MET A 34 5.91 -2.19 0.32
C MET A 34 4.59 -2.25 1.08
N ALA A 35 4.69 -2.33 2.40
CA ALA A 35 3.55 -2.27 3.29
C ALA A 35 3.87 -1.45 4.52
N GLY A 36 2.85 -0.87 5.13
CA GLY A 36 3.01 -0.09 6.35
C GLY A 36 1.74 -0.06 7.19
N LEU A 37 1.93 0.15 8.49
CA LEU A 37 0.83 0.33 9.43
C LEU A 37 0.61 1.81 9.76
N SER A 38 -0.64 2.21 10.03
CA SER A 38 -0.97 3.56 10.47
C SER A 38 -0.38 4.63 9.54
N TRP A 39 0.45 5.53 10.06
CA TRP A 39 1.20 6.51 9.27
C TRP A 39 2.11 5.85 8.22
N GLY A 40 2.69 4.69 8.52
CA GLY A 40 3.47 3.90 7.55
C GLY A 40 2.64 3.42 6.35
N GLY A 41 1.34 3.16 6.52
CA GLY A 41 0.42 2.90 5.43
C GLY A 41 0.25 4.12 4.51
N HIS A 42 0.12 5.31 5.09
CA HIS A 42 0.10 6.57 4.32
C HIS A 42 1.44 6.80 3.58
N GLN A 43 2.56 6.56 4.24
CA GLN A 43 3.89 6.64 3.61
C GLN A 43 4.04 5.62 2.47
N THR A 44 3.47 4.42 2.61
CA THR A 44 3.44 3.41 1.54
C THR A 44 2.73 3.96 0.31
N PHE A 45 1.55 4.55 0.45
CA PHE A 45 0.83 5.15 -0.68
C PHE A 45 1.62 6.28 -1.34
N ASN A 46 2.18 7.19 -0.56
CA ASN A 46 2.99 8.29 -1.09
C ASN A 46 4.27 7.83 -1.80
N THR A 47 4.81 6.67 -1.42
CA THR A 47 6.00 6.10 -2.04
C THR A 47 5.66 5.27 -3.28
N VAL A 48 4.68 4.38 -3.17
CA VAL A 48 4.45 3.35 -4.19
C VAL A 48 3.55 3.84 -5.33
N LEU A 49 2.46 4.54 -5.03
CA LEU A 49 1.49 4.93 -6.05
C LEU A 49 2.07 5.82 -7.17
N PRO A 50 2.98 6.77 -6.88
CA PRO A 50 3.68 7.50 -7.94
C PRO A 50 4.78 6.69 -8.66
N HIS A 51 5.17 5.52 -8.11
CA HIS A 51 6.33 4.75 -8.56
C HIS A 51 6.00 3.27 -8.83
N LEU A 52 4.88 3.01 -9.51
CA LEU A 52 4.46 1.65 -9.91
C LEU A 52 5.42 0.99 -10.92
N ASP A 53 6.40 1.71 -11.41
CA ASP A 53 7.55 1.16 -12.15
C ASP A 53 8.56 0.42 -11.25
N LYS A 54 8.46 0.59 -9.93
CA LYS A 54 9.38 0.02 -8.93
C LYS A 54 8.77 -1.01 -7.99
N PHE A 55 7.44 -1.06 -7.90
CA PHE A 55 6.71 -1.93 -6.96
C PHE A 55 5.52 -2.60 -7.63
N SER A 56 5.23 -3.84 -7.24
CA SER A 56 4.05 -4.60 -7.70
C SER A 56 3.10 -5.01 -6.59
N TYR A 57 3.50 -4.86 -5.32
CA TYR A 57 2.69 -5.29 -4.17
C TYR A 57 2.58 -4.15 -3.17
N ILE A 58 1.35 -3.87 -2.73
CA ILE A 58 1.03 -2.73 -1.89
C ILE A 58 0.18 -3.19 -0.71
N GLY A 59 0.60 -2.90 0.52
CA GLY A 59 -0.17 -3.18 1.72
C GLY A 59 -0.33 -1.97 2.63
N SER A 60 -1.52 -1.77 3.17
CA SER A 60 -1.76 -0.75 4.20
C SER A 60 -2.61 -1.31 5.32
N PHE A 61 -2.10 -1.21 6.54
CA PHE A 61 -2.76 -1.71 7.76
C PHE A 61 -3.16 -0.51 8.62
N SER A 62 -4.46 -0.24 8.71
CA SER A 62 -5.01 0.93 9.39
C SER A 62 -4.47 2.27 8.88
N GLY A 63 -4.02 2.31 7.63
CA GLY A 63 -3.61 3.52 6.94
C GLY A 63 -4.62 3.88 5.86
N GLY A 64 -4.55 5.10 5.35
CA GLY A 64 -5.48 5.56 4.32
C GLY A 64 -4.98 6.75 3.54
N ILE A 65 -5.75 7.08 2.52
CA ILE A 65 -5.65 8.32 1.75
C ILE A 65 -6.80 9.20 2.23
N PHE A 66 -6.48 10.22 2.99
CA PHE A 66 -7.48 11.07 3.62
C PHE A 66 -7.61 12.41 2.89
N GLY A 67 -8.85 12.86 2.69
CA GLY A 67 -9.15 14.19 2.14
C GLY A 67 -8.78 14.40 0.68
N LEU A 68 -8.43 13.35 -0.06
CA LEU A 68 -8.10 13.42 -1.48
C LEU A 68 -9.20 12.77 -2.32
N ASP A 69 -9.41 13.31 -3.53
CA ASP A 69 -10.24 12.67 -4.54
C ASP A 69 -9.49 11.47 -5.14
N MET A 70 -10.12 10.28 -5.10
CA MET A 70 -9.50 9.03 -5.57
C MET A 70 -9.19 9.04 -7.08
N LYS A 71 -9.91 9.82 -7.89
CA LYS A 71 -9.64 9.88 -9.33
C LYS A 71 -8.42 10.71 -9.67
N THR A 72 -8.16 11.74 -8.89
CA THR A 72 -7.13 12.74 -9.20
C THR A 72 -5.87 12.61 -8.34
N CYS A 73 -5.96 11.94 -7.19
CA CYS A 73 -4.81 11.76 -6.30
C CYS A 73 -3.68 10.98 -7.00
N PHE A 74 -2.45 11.22 -6.55
CA PHE A 74 -1.25 10.58 -7.09
C PHE A 74 -1.17 10.64 -8.63
N ASN A 75 -1.43 11.82 -9.20
CA ASN A 75 -1.44 12.05 -10.65
C ASN A 75 -2.46 11.18 -11.42
N GLY A 76 -3.60 10.89 -10.79
CA GLY A 76 -4.67 10.12 -11.40
C GLY A 76 -4.35 8.63 -11.54
N VAL A 77 -3.56 8.07 -10.65
CA VAL A 77 -3.14 6.66 -10.70
C VAL A 77 -4.32 5.68 -10.75
N PHE A 78 -5.45 6.04 -10.17
CA PHE A 78 -6.69 5.24 -10.16
C PHE A 78 -7.70 5.63 -11.25
N ALA A 79 -7.37 6.58 -12.12
CA ALA A 79 -8.28 7.05 -13.17
C ALA A 79 -8.51 6.00 -14.27
N ASP A 80 -7.54 5.10 -14.47
CA ASP A 80 -7.61 3.99 -15.41
C ASP A 80 -7.41 2.68 -14.60
N ALA A 81 -8.54 2.06 -14.23
CA ALA A 81 -8.56 0.87 -13.40
C ALA A 81 -7.87 -0.32 -14.08
N ASP A 82 -8.10 -0.53 -15.37
CA ASP A 82 -7.50 -1.65 -16.11
C ASP A 82 -5.97 -1.53 -16.12
N LYS A 83 -5.47 -0.33 -16.32
CA LYS A 83 -4.03 -0.06 -16.28
C LYS A 83 -3.45 -0.27 -14.89
N PHE A 84 -4.15 0.17 -13.85
CA PHE A 84 -3.73 -0.03 -12.47
C PHE A 84 -3.69 -1.52 -12.12
N ASN A 85 -4.79 -2.24 -12.35
CA ASN A 85 -4.94 -3.66 -12.03
C ASN A 85 -3.93 -4.54 -12.79
N LYS A 86 -3.58 -4.18 -14.03
CA LYS A 86 -2.50 -4.87 -14.77
C LYS A 86 -1.11 -4.63 -14.21
N LYS A 87 -0.90 -3.49 -13.55
CA LYS A 87 0.41 -3.13 -12.98
C LYS A 87 0.61 -3.64 -11.56
N VAL A 88 -0.44 -3.75 -10.77
CA VAL A 88 -0.35 -4.10 -9.34
C VAL A 88 -0.76 -5.56 -9.17
N ASN A 89 0.18 -6.40 -8.77
CA ASN A 89 -0.05 -7.83 -8.58
C ASN A 89 -0.89 -8.13 -7.34
N TYR A 90 -0.75 -7.28 -6.30
CA TYR A 90 -1.57 -7.39 -5.10
C TYR A 90 -1.69 -6.05 -4.38
N PHE A 91 -2.92 -5.63 -4.15
CA PHE A 91 -3.26 -4.44 -3.39
C PHE A 91 -4.14 -4.81 -2.21
N PHE A 92 -3.65 -4.58 -1.01
CA PHE A 92 -4.29 -4.99 0.24
C PHE A 92 -4.49 -3.82 1.19
N LEU A 93 -5.70 -3.73 1.75
CA LEU A 93 -6.01 -2.86 2.86
C LEU A 93 -6.63 -3.65 4.00
N GLY A 94 -6.19 -3.38 5.22
CA GLY A 94 -6.79 -3.99 6.40
C GLY A 94 -6.91 -3.00 7.55
N CYS A 95 -7.91 -3.22 8.42
CA CYS A 95 -8.09 -2.45 9.66
C CYS A 95 -8.82 -3.28 10.71
N GLY A 96 -8.93 -2.76 11.93
CA GLY A 96 -9.76 -3.32 12.97
C GLY A 96 -11.24 -2.91 12.82
N THR A 97 -12.16 -3.78 13.23
CA THR A 97 -13.61 -3.45 13.19
C THR A 97 -14.00 -2.33 14.14
N GLU A 98 -13.20 -2.10 15.20
CA GLU A 98 -13.41 -1.01 16.17
C GLU A 98 -12.75 0.31 15.73
N GLU A 99 -12.07 0.32 14.57
CA GLU A 99 -11.46 1.53 14.02
C GLU A 99 -12.48 2.36 13.22
N GLN A 100 -12.42 3.68 13.42
CA GLN A 100 -13.23 4.63 12.65
C GLN A 100 -12.36 5.50 11.72
N MET A 101 -11.28 4.93 11.20
CA MET A 101 -10.30 5.62 10.36
C MET A 101 -10.71 5.75 8.88
N GLY A 102 -11.85 5.18 8.49
CA GLY A 102 -12.37 5.30 7.13
C GLY A 102 -11.73 4.38 6.09
N THR A 103 -10.94 3.38 6.50
CA THR A 103 -10.31 2.41 5.58
C THR A 103 -11.35 1.68 4.73
N LYS A 104 -12.44 1.19 5.32
CA LYS A 104 -13.54 0.56 4.59
C LYS A 104 -14.15 1.49 3.53
N LYS A 105 -14.42 2.73 3.90
CA LYS A 105 -14.97 3.74 2.97
C LYS A 105 -14.03 4.00 1.80
N MET A 106 -12.72 4.02 2.06
CA MET A 106 -11.70 4.13 1.01
C MET A 106 -11.73 2.92 0.08
N VAL A 107 -11.80 1.70 0.61
CA VAL A 107 -11.93 0.46 -0.18
C VAL A 107 -13.16 0.51 -1.08
N ASP A 108 -14.31 0.90 -0.53
CA ASP A 108 -15.57 1.02 -1.29
C ASP A 108 -15.43 2.03 -2.43
N SER A 109 -14.71 3.13 -2.19
CA SER A 109 -14.45 4.16 -3.20
C SER A 109 -13.53 3.64 -4.32
N LEU A 110 -12.48 2.90 -3.99
CA LEU A 110 -11.58 2.27 -4.96
C LEU A 110 -12.31 1.22 -5.80
N ARG A 111 -13.11 0.37 -5.17
CA ARG A 111 -13.91 -0.66 -5.88
C ARG A 111 -14.94 -0.05 -6.82
N LYS A 112 -15.55 1.08 -6.47
CA LYS A 112 -16.44 1.84 -7.37
C LYS A 112 -15.74 2.37 -8.62
N LEU A 113 -14.43 2.58 -8.55
CA LEU A 113 -13.61 2.95 -9.71
C LEU A 113 -13.13 1.73 -10.51
N GLY A 114 -13.43 0.51 -10.07
CA GLY A 114 -12.98 -0.72 -10.72
C GLY A 114 -11.60 -1.20 -10.26
N ILE A 115 -11.04 -0.61 -9.20
CA ILE A 115 -9.75 -1.03 -8.65
C ILE A 115 -9.92 -2.35 -7.89
N GLU A 116 -9.10 -3.32 -8.24
CA GLU A 116 -8.99 -4.59 -7.51
C GLU A 116 -8.21 -4.36 -6.23
N VAL A 117 -8.90 -4.51 -5.08
CA VAL A 117 -8.33 -4.35 -3.76
C VAL A 117 -8.89 -5.40 -2.82
N ASP A 118 -8.00 -6.14 -2.19
CA ASP A 118 -8.33 -7.05 -1.10
C ASP A 118 -8.50 -6.29 0.20
N TYR A 119 -9.52 -6.65 0.95
CA TYR A 119 -9.84 -5.99 2.20
C TYR A 119 -10.06 -6.98 3.33
N TYR A 120 -9.41 -6.72 4.46
CA TYR A 120 -9.51 -7.53 5.66
C TYR A 120 -9.94 -6.69 6.87
N GLU A 121 -10.92 -7.19 7.62
CA GLU A 121 -11.34 -6.64 8.91
C GLU A 121 -10.91 -7.55 10.06
N SER A 122 -10.03 -7.04 10.92
CA SER A 122 -9.64 -7.72 12.16
C SER A 122 -10.74 -7.58 13.20
N GLN A 123 -11.50 -8.64 13.44
CA GLN A 123 -12.67 -8.64 14.31
C GLN A 123 -12.31 -8.34 15.76
N GLY A 124 -13.05 -7.42 16.39
CA GLY A 124 -12.93 -7.04 17.80
C GLY A 124 -11.61 -6.35 18.15
N THR A 125 -10.97 -5.71 17.17
CA THR A 125 -9.72 -5.00 17.41
C THR A 125 -9.78 -3.56 16.89
N ALA A 126 -8.98 -2.69 17.49
CA ALA A 126 -8.88 -1.27 17.19
C ALA A 126 -7.56 -0.93 16.48
N HIS A 127 -7.10 0.32 16.59
CA HIS A 127 -5.84 0.80 16.05
C HIS A 127 -4.66 0.32 16.91
N GLU A 128 -4.30 -0.94 16.78
CA GLU A 128 -3.38 -1.64 17.69
C GLU A 128 -2.59 -2.77 17.03
N TRP A 129 -1.57 -3.24 17.73
CA TRP A 129 -0.66 -4.29 17.24
C TRP A 129 -1.34 -5.59 16.85
N LEU A 130 -2.43 -5.97 17.53
CA LEU A 130 -3.15 -7.20 17.20
C LEU A 130 -3.77 -7.09 15.80
N THR A 131 -4.38 -5.94 15.48
CA THR A 131 -4.89 -5.64 14.15
C THR A 131 -3.79 -5.78 13.10
N TRP A 132 -2.65 -5.13 13.31
CA TRP A 132 -1.57 -5.07 12.32
C TRP A 132 -0.88 -6.41 12.11
N ARG A 133 -0.70 -7.20 13.16
CA ARG A 133 -0.17 -8.57 13.05
C ARG A 133 -1.11 -9.48 12.24
N ARG A 134 -2.42 -9.35 12.44
CA ARG A 134 -3.42 -10.10 11.67
C ARG A 134 -3.42 -9.65 10.20
N CYS A 135 -3.39 -8.34 9.93
CA CYS A 135 -3.26 -7.82 8.57
C CYS A 135 -1.99 -8.33 7.87
N LEU A 136 -0.84 -8.32 8.55
CA LEU A 136 0.41 -8.85 8.02
C LEU A 136 0.31 -10.34 7.69
N LYS A 137 -0.32 -11.13 8.55
CA LYS A 137 -0.57 -12.56 8.34
C LYS A 137 -1.41 -12.81 7.08
N GLU A 138 -2.42 -11.99 6.82
CA GLU A 138 -3.25 -12.09 5.61
C GLU A 138 -2.50 -11.60 4.37
N PHE A 139 -1.68 -10.56 4.47
CA PHE A 139 -0.96 -9.95 3.35
C PHE A 139 0.19 -10.81 2.82
N VAL A 140 1.08 -11.30 3.70
CA VAL A 140 2.34 -11.95 3.31
C VAL A 140 2.16 -13.18 2.42
N PRO A 141 1.15 -14.07 2.63
CA PRO A 141 0.96 -15.24 1.79
C PRO A 141 0.68 -14.95 0.31
N HIS A 142 0.36 -13.72 -0.04
CA HIS A 142 0.06 -13.32 -1.43
C HIS A 142 1.27 -12.74 -2.17
N LEU A 143 2.40 -12.56 -1.49
CA LEU A 143 3.59 -11.97 -2.10
C LEU A 143 4.38 -12.96 -2.96
N PHE A 144 4.87 -12.48 -4.11
CA PHE A 144 5.86 -13.16 -4.95
C PHE A 144 5.48 -14.58 -5.40
N LYS A 145 4.21 -14.83 -5.69
CA LYS A 145 3.70 -16.15 -6.11
C LYS A 145 3.71 -16.41 -7.63
N HIS A 146 4.37 -15.55 -8.38
CA HIS A 146 4.45 -15.66 -9.85
C HIS A 146 5.82 -16.10 -10.30
#